data_ebef0a3e23d33db4eefff90a31ea1c11
#
_entry.id   ebef0a3e23d33db4eefff90a31ea1c11
#
_cell.length_a   1.000
_cell.length_b   1.000
_cell.length_c   1.000
_cell.angle_alpha   90.00
_cell.angle_beta   90.00
_cell.angle_gamma   90.00
#
_symmetry.space_group_name_H-M   'P 1'
#
loop_
_entity.id
_entity.type
_entity.pdbx_description
1 polymer ?
#
loop_
_entity_poly.entity_id
_entity_poly.type
_entity_poly.pdbx_seq_one_letter_code
_entity_poly.pdbx_strand_id
1 'polypeptide(L)'
;GPLLVLILPVIMIVPIGFSLVSAGEGLKELGFAIRDFLHSDLYKTKGIYYISFALSGFIIFMGNGTSIASTSFSWEGKSIYDLKALPVRNELIVLSKFAHAFVYIIVSNIIIDLIACVVFGVIGIADEIAVLTPCFLRILVLSSLVSLVLIFTEMFIDTANPKLNWENPIAAFKQNVNSII
;
A
#
# COMPACT_ATOMS: atom_id res chain seq x y z
N GLY A 1 -1.75 -9.37 -10.94
CA GLY A 1 -2.31 -8.30 -11.77
C GLY A 1 -2.69 -7.09 -10.90
N PRO A 2 -2.96 -5.92 -11.47
CA PRO A 2 -3.19 -4.67 -10.72
C PRO A 2 -4.36 -4.75 -9.74
N LEU A 3 -5.36 -5.58 -9.99
CA LEU A 3 -6.46 -5.82 -9.05
C LEU A 3 -5.99 -6.42 -7.70
N LEU A 4 -4.89 -7.14 -7.67
CA LEU A 4 -4.35 -7.69 -6.42
C LEU A 4 -3.96 -6.58 -5.42
N VAL A 5 -3.47 -5.43 -5.91
CA VAL A 5 -3.11 -4.28 -5.06
C VAL A 5 -4.32 -3.75 -4.29
N LEU A 6 -5.48 -3.75 -4.94
CA LEU A 6 -6.73 -3.27 -4.33
C LEU A 6 -7.39 -4.33 -3.45
N ILE A 7 -7.26 -5.60 -3.82
CA ILE A 7 -7.93 -6.71 -3.13
C ILE A 7 -7.12 -7.20 -1.92
N LEU A 8 -5.78 -7.18 -2.00
CA LEU A 8 -4.91 -7.69 -0.94
C LEU A 8 -5.16 -7.01 0.42
N PRO A 9 -5.24 -5.67 0.53
CA PRO A 9 -5.56 -5.00 1.78
C PRO A 9 -6.90 -5.45 2.35
N VAL A 10 -7.91 -5.61 1.51
CA VAL A 10 -9.26 -6.05 1.93
C VAL A 10 -9.21 -7.48 2.47
N ILE A 11 -8.56 -8.41 1.75
CA ILE A 11 -8.43 -9.80 2.20
C ILE A 11 -7.68 -9.90 3.53
N MET A 12 -6.67 -9.05 3.76
CA MET A 12 -5.91 -9.08 5.00
C MET A 12 -6.66 -8.48 6.20
N ILE A 13 -7.44 -7.43 5.97
CA ILE A 13 -8.10 -6.68 7.06
C ILE A 13 -9.48 -7.24 7.40
N VAL A 14 -10.23 -7.80 6.45
CA VAL A 14 -11.55 -8.38 6.71
C VAL A 14 -11.54 -9.47 7.79
N PRO A 15 -10.62 -10.44 7.81
CA PRO A 15 -10.53 -11.42 8.89
C PRO A 15 -10.23 -10.79 10.26
N ILE A 16 -9.41 -9.75 10.28
CA ILE A 16 -9.08 -9.00 11.52
C ILE A 16 -10.34 -8.32 12.04
N GLY A 17 -11.07 -7.61 11.17
CA GLY A 17 -12.35 -6.96 11.50
C GLY A 17 -13.39 -7.96 12.01
N PHE A 18 -13.51 -9.12 11.35
CA PHE A 18 -14.43 -10.18 11.77
C PHE A 18 -14.06 -10.77 13.14
N SER A 19 -12.76 -11.00 13.39
CA SER A 19 -12.26 -11.46 14.69
C SER A 19 -12.54 -10.43 15.78
N LEU A 20 -12.37 -9.15 15.48
CA LEU A 20 -12.71 -8.07 16.41
C LEU A 20 -14.22 -8.05 16.72
N VAL A 21 -15.09 -8.13 15.73
CA VAL A 21 -16.56 -8.14 15.93
C VAL A 21 -17.00 -9.35 16.76
N SER A 22 -16.38 -10.51 16.57
CA SER A 22 -16.72 -11.73 17.32
C SER A 22 -16.18 -11.72 18.77
N ALA A 23 -15.27 -10.82 19.11
CA ALA A 23 -14.68 -10.72 20.45
C ALA A 23 -15.64 -10.14 21.53
N GLY A 24 -16.81 -9.60 21.16
CA GLY A 24 -17.86 -9.18 22.10
C GLY A 24 -17.43 -8.14 23.12
N GLU A 25 -17.44 -8.52 24.41
CA GLU A 25 -17.08 -7.59 25.52
C GLU A 25 -15.62 -7.15 25.48
N GLY A 26 -14.70 -8.00 25.05
CA GLY A 26 -13.28 -7.64 24.88
C GLY A 26 -13.04 -6.49 23.92
N LEU A 27 -13.96 -6.27 22.99
CA LEU A 27 -13.93 -5.14 22.06
C LEU A 27 -14.18 -3.80 22.76
N LYS A 28 -15.09 -3.77 23.72
CA LYS A 28 -15.37 -2.57 24.53
C LYS A 28 -14.18 -2.22 25.41
N GLU A 29 -13.56 -3.21 26.04
CA GLU A 29 -12.36 -3.01 26.85
C GLU A 29 -11.20 -2.45 26.02
N LEU A 30 -11.02 -3.01 24.79
CA LEU A 30 -10.04 -2.50 23.84
C LEU A 30 -10.35 -1.05 23.45
N GLY A 31 -11.62 -0.72 23.20
CA GLY A 31 -12.06 0.64 22.87
C GLY A 31 -11.73 1.62 24.00
N PHE A 32 -11.99 1.25 25.25
CA PHE A 32 -11.63 2.08 26.42
C PHE A 32 -10.13 2.26 26.54
N ALA A 33 -9.34 1.20 26.42
CA ALA A 33 -7.88 1.27 26.49
C ALA A 33 -7.28 2.16 25.39
N ILE A 34 -7.82 2.07 24.16
CA ILE A 34 -7.38 2.95 23.06
C ILE A 34 -7.75 4.39 23.34
N ARG A 35 -8.97 4.66 23.82
CA ARG A 35 -9.41 6.02 24.18
C ARG A 35 -8.53 6.64 25.24
N ASP A 36 -8.26 5.92 26.33
CA ASP A 36 -7.36 6.38 27.39
C ASP A 36 -5.96 6.68 26.86
N PHE A 37 -5.46 5.84 25.96
CA PHE A 37 -4.19 6.06 25.31
C PHE A 37 -4.19 7.32 24.43
N LEU A 38 -5.23 7.55 23.62
CA LEU A 38 -5.35 8.72 22.73
C LEU A 38 -5.37 10.04 23.52
N HIS A 39 -5.93 10.03 24.72
CA HIS A 39 -5.96 11.20 25.60
C HIS A 39 -4.71 11.35 26.47
N SER A 40 -3.82 10.37 26.49
CA SER A 40 -2.58 10.41 27.26
C SER A 40 -1.57 11.43 26.72
N ASP A 41 -0.75 11.98 27.60
CA ASP A 41 0.36 12.85 27.20
C ASP A 41 1.39 12.12 26.35
N LEU A 42 1.53 10.81 26.54
CA LEU A 42 2.41 9.97 25.72
C LEU A 42 1.99 9.97 24.24
N TYR A 43 0.69 9.82 23.95
CA TYR A 43 0.19 9.87 22.57
C TYR A 43 0.39 11.26 21.97
N LYS A 44 0.02 12.31 22.67
CA LYS A 44 0.08 13.70 22.19
C LYS A 44 1.50 14.17 21.89
N THR A 45 2.48 13.72 22.67
CA THR A 45 3.88 14.17 22.53
C THR A 45 4.68 13.34 21.55
N LYS A 46 4.62 12.02 21.64
CA LYS A 46 5.47 11.09 20.87
C LYS A 46 4.67 9.97 20.19
N GLY A 47 3.63 9.47 20.82
CA GLY A 47 2.88 8.30 20.37
C GLY A 47 2.32 8.47 18.96
N ILE A 48 1.77 9.64 18.65
CA ILE A 48 1.21 9.94 17.33
C ILE A 48 2.26 9.78 16.20
N TYR A 49 3.52 10.15 16.45
CA TYR A 49 4.60 10.01 15.46
C TYR A 49 5.01 8.56 15.29
N TYR A 50 5.22 7.83 16.38
CA TYR A 50 5.64 6.42 16.32
C TYR A 50 4.56 5.54 15.71
N ILE A 51 3.29 5.75 16.06
CA ILE A 51 2.17 5.00 15.49
C ILE A 51 2.03 5.31 14.01
N SER A 52 2.06 6.61 13.62
CA SER A 52 1.98 6.98 12.21
C SER A 52 3.11 6.36 11.39
N PHE A 53 4.34 6.35 11.92
CA PHE A 53 5.48 5.75 11.25
C PHE A 53 5.35 4.23 11.11
N ALA A 54 4.97 3.52 12.19
CA ALA A 54 4.80 2.08 12.19
C ALA A 54 3.68 1.63 11.23
N LEU A 55 2.52 2.31 11.28
CA LEU A 55 1.40 2.00 10.39
C LEU A 55 1.71 2.36 8.94
N SER A 56 2.42 3.47 8.68
CA SER A 56 2.87 3.80 7.33
C SER A 56 3.79 2.71 6.78
N GLY A 57 4.71 2.18 7.58
CA GLY A 57 5.56 1.06 7.20
C GLY A 57 4.77 -0.20 6.83
N PHE A 58 3.74 -0.51 7.59
CA PHE A 58 2.84 -1.63 7.29
C PHE A 58 2.08 -1.42 5.97
N ILE A 59 1.53 -0.22 5.75
CA ILE A 59 0.81 0.12 4.51
C ILE A 59 1.74 0.06 3.30
N ILE A 60 2.97 0.58 3.42
CA ILE A 60 3.98 0.52 2.38
C ILE A 60 4.30 -0.93 2.03
N PHE A 61 4.50 -1.78 3.03
CA PHE A 61 4.76 -3.20 2.82
C PHE A 61 3.60 -3.88 2.07
N MET A 62 2.35 -3.59 2.45
CA MET A 62 1.16 -4.15 1.79
C MET A 62 1.02 -3.64 0.35
N GLY A 63 1.21 -2.34 0.11
CA GLY A 63 1.05 -1.71 -1.20
C GLY A 63 2.14 -2.10 -2.20
N ASN A 64 3.41 -2.00 -1.79
CA ASN A 64 4.54 -2.28 -2.67
C ASN A 64 4.83 -3.80 -2.80
N GLY A 65 4.42 -4.63 -1.84
CA GLY A 65 4.55 -6.09 -1.92
C GLY A 65 3.81 -6.75 -3.09
N THR A 66 3.06 -5.97 -3.88
CA THR A 66 2.34 -6.46 -5.08
C THR A 66 3.19 -6.53 -6.34
N SER A 67 4.44 -6.07 -6.30
CA SER A 67 5.42 -6.09 -7.38
C SER A 67 4.95 -5.45 -8.69
N ILE A 68 4.00 -4.52 -8.64
CA ILE A 68 3.50 -3.81 -9.84
C ILE A 68 4.59 -2.96 -10.47
N ALA A 69 5.34 -2.23 -9.67
CA ALA A 69 6.41 -1.36 -10.14
C ALA A 69 7.64 -2.17 -10.57
N SER A 70 8.03 -3.18 -9.77
CA SER A 70 9.21 -4.02 -10.01
C SER A 70 9.09 -4.97 -11.20
N THR A 71 7.90 -5.10 -11.80
CA THR A 71 7.67 -5.93 -12.98
C THR A 71 7.03 -5.18 -14.14
N SER A 72 7.01 -3.85 -14.10
CA SER A 72 6.26 -3.01 -15.03
C SER A 72 6.72 -3.14 -16.49
N PHE A 73 8.02 -3.33 -16.74
CA PHE A 73 8.59 -3.60 -18.06
C PHE A 73 8.72 -5.08 -18.34
N SER A 74 9.08 -5.87 -17.35
CA SER A 74 9.15 -7.34 -17.47
C SER A 74 7.81 -7.95 -17.85
N TRP A 75 6.69 -7.37 -17.44
CA TRP A 75 5.33 -7.81 -17.80
C TRP A 75 5.03 -7.74 -19.30
N GLU A 76 5.64 -6.78 -20.01
CA GLU A 76 5.47 -6.65 -21.47
C GLU A 76 6.13 -7.81 -22.21
N GLY A 77 7.16 -8.43 -21.64
CA GLY A 77 7.90 -9.49 -22.33
C GLY A 77 8.41 -9.02 -23.69
N LYS A 78 8.19 -9.83 -24.71
CA LYS A 78 8.62 -9.50 -26.10
C LYS A 78 7.86 -8.33 -26.72
N SER A 79 6.66 -7.99 -26.25
CA SER A 79 5.89 -6.84 -26.74
C SER A 79 6.55 -5.48 -26.45
N ILE A 80 7.59 -5.45 -25.61
CA ILE A 80 8.39 -4.24 -25.39
C ILE A 80 9.02 -3.71 -26.69
N TYR A 81 9.31 -4.59 -27.64
CA TYR A 81 9.84 -4.21 -28.95
C TYR A 81 8.80 -3.49 -29.79
N ASP A 82 7.53 -3.91 -29.68
CA ASP A 82 6.41 -3.26 -30.36
C ASP A 82 6.14 -1.88 -29.75
N LEU A 83 6.23 -1.76 -28.42
CA LEU A 83 6.14 -0.48 -27.73
C LEU A 83 7.23 0.50 -28.18
N LYS A 84 8.47 0.03 -28.36
CA LYS A 84 9.58 0.85 -28.84
C LYS A 84 9.46 1.25 -30.33
N ALA A 85 8.70 0.51 -31.11
CA ALA A 85 8.42 0.82 -32.51
C ALA A 85 7.34 1.90 -32.68
N LEU A 86 6.58 2.20 -31.63
CA LEU A 86 5.59 3.28 -31.67
C LEU A 86 6.27 4.65 -31.82
N PRO A 87 5.69 5.58 -32.60
CA PRO A 87 6.21 6.94 -32.74
C PRO A 87 5.92 7.81 -31.49
N VAL A 88 6.24 7.29 -30.32
CA VAL A 88 6.01 7.93 -29.02
C VAL A 88 7.35 8.07 -28.31
N ARG A 89 7.55 9.18 -27.61
CA ARG A 89 8.77 9.42 -26.84
C ARG A 89 8.88 8.40 -25.70
N ASN A 90 10.07 7.84 -25.51
CA ASN A 90 10.32 6.83 -24.48
C ASN A 90 9.98 7.33 -23.05
N GLU A 91 10.16 8.63 -22.80
CA GLU A 91 9.83 9.22 -21.50
C GLU A 91 8.34 9.12 -21.19
N LEU A 92 7.47 9.22 -22.21
CA LEU A 92 6.03 9.08 -22.03
C LEU A 92 5.62 7.63 -21.70
N ILE A 93 6.33 6.65 -22.27
CA ILE A 93 6.10 5.23 -21.94
C ILE A 93 6.47 4.98 -20.46
N VAL A 94 7.63 5.45 -20.04
CA VAL A 94 8.07 5.32 -18.64
C VAL A 94 7.12 6.04 -17.70
N LEU A 95 6.74 7.28 -18.02
CA LEU A 95 5.84 8.08 -17.20
C LEU A 95 4.45 7.44 -17.09
N SER A 96 3.92 6.85 -18.16
CA SER A 96 2.62 6.18 -18.13
C SER A 96 2.63 4.96 -17.21
N LYS A 97 3.71 4.16 -17.22
CA LYS A 97 3.88 3.01 -16.33
C LYS A 97 4.06 3.44 -14.87
N PHE A 98 4.84 4.50 -14.65
CA PHE A 98 4.98 5.11 -13.34
C PHE A 98 3.63 5.60 -12.80
N ALA A 99 2.89 6.38 -13.59
CA ALA A 99 1.59 6.90 -13.20
C ALA A 99 0.60 5.76 -12.90
N HIS A 100 0.63 4.70 -13.70
CA HIS A 100 -0.19 3.51 -13.46
C HIS A 100 0.12 2.87 -12.11
N ALA A 101 1.39 2.56 -11.82
CA ALA A 101 1.80 1.98 -10.55
C ALA A 101 1.45 2.91 -9.36
N PHE A 102 1.74 4.21 -9.49
CA PHE A 102 1.50 5.20 -8.46
C PHE A 102 0.01 5.33 -8.12
N VAL A 103 -0.87 5.43 -9.12
CA VAL A 103 -2.32 5.51 -8.89
C VAL A 103 -2.84 4.30 -8.15
N TYR A 104 -2.44 3.08 -8.52
CA TYR A 104 -2.87 1.88 -7.81
C TYR A 104 -2.41 1.85 -6.36
N ILE A 105 -1.17 2.24 -6.09
CA ILE A 105 -0.62 2.26 -4.73
C ILE A 105 -1.31 3.32 -3.88
N ILE A 106 -1.52 4.54 -4.41
CA ILE A 106 -2.25 5.59 -3.69
C ILE A 106 -3.68 5.18 -3.38
N VAL A 107 -4.40 4.61 -4.34
CA VAL A 107 -5.77 4.11 -4.11
C VAL A 107 -5.78 3.02 -3.05
N SER A 108 -4.78 2.10 -3.07
CA SER A 108 -4.62 1.08 -2.02
C SER A 108 -4.41 1.71 -0.64
N ASN A 109 -3.53 2.70 -0.53
CA ASN A 109 -3.27 3.41 0.74
C ASN A 109 -4.55 4.07 1.28
N ILE A 110 -5.32 4.74 0.42
CA ILE A 110 -6.60 5.36 0.80
C ILE A 110 -7.60 4.30 1.27
N ILE A 111 -7.69 3.16 0.57
CA ILE A 111 -8.60 2.07 0.96
C ILE A 111 -8.23 1.53 2.34
N ILE A 112 -6.94 1.34 2.64
CA ILE A 112 -6.48 0.87 3.95
C ILE A 112 -6.84 1.87 5.04
N ASP A 113 -6.61 3.16 4.81
CA ASP A 113 -6.98 4.22 5.77
C ASP A 113 -8.49 4.26 6.03
N LEU A 114 -9.31 4.14 4.98
CA LEU A 114 -10.78 4.08 5.12
C LEU A 114 -11.23 2.85 5.91
N ILE A 115 -10.63 1.69 5.65
CA ILE A 115 -10.95 0.46 6.40
C ILE A 115 -10.55 0.63 7.87
N ALA A 116 -9.39 1.24 8.16
CA ALA A 116 -8.99 1.54 9.52
C ALA A 116 -10.00 2.45 10.23
N CYS A 117 -10.53 3.47 9.56
CA CYS A 117 -11.59 4.33 10.10
C CYS A 117 -12.86 3.52 10.43
N VAL A 118 -13.26 2.60 9.56
CA VAL A 118 -14.43 1.72 9.81
C VAL A 118 -14.17 0.81 11.01
N VAL A 119 -12.98 0.22 11.12
CA VAL A 119 -12.60 -0.63 12.27
C VAL A 119 -12.68 0.16 13.57
N PHE A 120 -12.17 1.39 13.60
CA PHE A 120 -12.27 2.25 14.78
C PHE A 120 -13.73 2.62 15.12
N GLY A 121 -14.58 2.80 14.10
CA GLY A 121 -16.02 2.97 14.30
C GLY A 121 -16.67 1.75 14.98
N VAL A 122 -16.30 0.55 14.54
CA VAL A 122 -16.82 -0.72 15.11
C VAL A 122 -16.35 -0.93 16.55
N ILE A 123 -15.13 -0.53 16.89
CA ILE A 123 -14.56 -0.61 18.24
C ILE A 123 -15.23 0.41 19.21
N GLY A 124 -16.04 1.32 18.69
CA GLY A 124 -16.80 2.28 19.52
C GLY A 124 -16.00 3.54 19.86
N ILE A 125 -14.99 3.89 19.07
CA ILE A 125 -14.21 5.12 19.22
C ILE A 125 -14.43 6.11 18.05
N ALA A 126 -15.58 6.04 17.42
CA ALA A 126 -15.95 6.93 16.31
C ALA A 126 -15.99 8.42 16.71
N ASP A 127 -16.28 8.72 17.97
CA ASP A 127 -16.26 10.05 18.55
C ASP A 127 -14.82 10.64 18.68
N GLU A 128 -13.79 9.79 18.65
CA GLU A 128 -12.39 10.20 18.68
C GLU A 128 -11.80 10.51 17.27
N ILE A 129 -12.62 10.54 16.24
CA ILE A 129 -12.17 10.76 14.85
C ILE A 129 -11.37 12.06 14.71
N ALA A 130 -11.74 13.12 15.44
CA ALA A 130 -11.02 14.39 15.42
C ALA A 130 -9.58 14.26 15.95
N VAL A 131 -9.36 13.41 16.95
CA VAL A 131 -8.03 13.12 17.53
C VAL A 131 -7.22 12.21 16.61
N LEU A 132 -7.87 11.32 15.88
CA LEU A 132 -7.26 10.36 14.99
C LEU A 132 -6.93 10.96 13.60
N THR A 133 -7.68 11.96 13.15
CA THR A 133 -7.50 12.57 11.81
C THR A 133 -6.06 13.01 11.54
N PRO A 134 -5.33 13.71 12.45
CA PRO A 134 -3.94 14.06 12.19
C PRO A 134 -3.03 12.84 12.06
N CYS A 135 -3.34 11.73 12.72
CA CYS A 135 -2.61 10.48 12.59
C CYS A 135 -2.81 9.87 11.20
N PHE A 136 -4.06 9.74 10.74
CA PHE A 136 -4.40 9.23 9.41
C PHE A 136 -3.80 10.06 8.29
N LEU A 137 -3.87 11.39 8.37
CA LEU A 137 -3.23 12.27 7.39
C LEU A 137 -1.71 12.08 7.32
N ARG A 138 -1.05 11.89 8.47
CA ARG A 138 0.39 11.58 8.47
C ARG A 138 0.68 10.23 7.86
N ILE A 139 -0.11 9.21 8.17
CA ILE A 139 0.04 7.87 7.59
C ILE A 139 -0.09 7.95 6.08
N LEU A 140 -1.12 8.60 5.56
CA LEU A 140 -1.37 8.75 4.13
C LEU A 140 -0.21 9.50 3.44
N VAL A 141 0.25 10.60 4.00
CA VAL A 141 1.35 11.38 3.43
C VAL A 141 2.66 10.60 3.45
N LEU A 142 3.02 10.00 4.60
CA LEU A 142 4.28 9.25 4.73
C LEU A 142 4.29 8.02 3.83
N SER A 143 3.21 7.23 3.83
CA SER A 143 3.11 6.04 2.97
C SER A 143 3.19 6.41 1.49
N SER A 144 2.52 7.50 1.07
CA SER A 144 2.55 7.97 -0.31
C SER A 144 3.93 8.45 -0.75
N LEU A 145 4.62 9.22 0.09
CA LEU A 145 5.97 9.72 -0.23
C LEU A 145 7.00 8.59 -0.33
N VAL A 146 6.98 7.67 0.62
CA VAL A 146 7.92 6.52 0.59
C VAL A 146 7.58 5.59 -0.57
N SER A 147 6.30 5.31 -0.82
CA SER A 147 5.88 4.51 -1.98
C SER A 147 6.34 5.13 -3.31
N LEU A 148 6.31 6.45 -3.44
CA LEU A 148 6.80 7.14 -4.63
C LEU A 148 8.30 6.83 -4.87
N VAL A 149 9.12 6.91 -3.82
CA VAL A 149 10.56 6.59 -3.91
C VAL A 149 10.76 5.11 -4.27
N LEU A 150 10.00 4.22 -3.65
CA LEU A 150 10.09 2.78 -3.92
C LEU A 150 9.69 2.44 -5.35
N ILE A 151 8.59 3.01 -5.87
CA ILE A 151 8.16 2.83 -7.26
C ILE A 151 9.27 3.23 -8.23
N PHE A 152 9.91 4.38 -8.02
CA PHE A 152 11.04 4.79 -8.87
C PHE A 152 12.19 3.80 -8.82
N THR A 153 12.55 3.34 -7.63
CA THR A 153 13.65 2.40 -7.44
C THR A 153 13.33 1.05 -8.09
N GLU A 154 12.15 0.51 -7.85
CA GLU A 154 11.69 -0.75 -8.42
C GLU A 154 11.62 -0.69 -9.96
N MET A 155 11.04 0.37 -10.51
CA MET A 155 10.99 0.56 -11.96
C MET A 155 12.37 0.72 -12.58
N PHE A 156 13.29 1.41 -11.89
CA PHE A 156 14.68 1.55 -12.35
C PHE A 156 15.36 0.18 -12.43
N ILE A 157 15.20 -0.66 -11.41
CA ILE A 157 15.74 -2.02 -11.38
C ILE A 157 15.16 -2.86 -12.51
N ASP A 158 13.83 -2.83 -12.70
CA ASP A 158 13.16 -3.59 -13.76
C ASP A 158 13.55 -3.10 -15.16
N THR A 159 13.77 -1.80 -15.34
CA THR A 159 14.24 -1.23 -16.60
C THR A 159 15.68 -1.64 -16.90
N ALA A 160 16.54 -1.72 -15.87
CA ALA A 160 17.93 -2.10 -16.02
C ALA A 160 18.11 -3.60 -16.32
N ASN A 161 17.20 -4.44 -15.82
CA ASN A 161 17.27 -5.90 -16.01
C ASN A 161 15.89 -6.53 -16.25
N PRO A 162 15.20 -6.19 -17.37
CA PRO A 162 13.87 -6.70 -17.62
C PRO A 162 13.88 -8.18 -17.98
N LYS A 163 13.00 -8.96 -17.36
CA LYS A 163 12.78 -10.36 -17.71
C LYS A 163 11.80 -10.45 -18.88
N LEU A 164 12.33 -10.52 -20.10
CA LEU A 164 11.52 -10.51 -21.33
C LEU A 164 11.15 -11.91 -21.85
N ASN A 165 11.90 -12.94 -21.44
CA ASN A 165 11.68 -14.32 -21.89
C ASN A 165 10.87 -15.09 -20.84
N TRP A 166 9.57 -15.19 -21.06
CA TRP A 166 8.67 -16.01 -20.28
C TRP A 166 7.58 -16.62 -21.18
N GLU A 167 7.15 -17.84 -20.87
CA GLU A 167 6.10 -18.55 -21.60
C GLU A 167 4.70 -18.21 -21.08
N ASN A 168 4.61 -17.83 -19.81
CA ASN A 168 3.36 -17.48 -19.15
C ASN A 168 3.54 -16.15 -18.41
N PRO A 169 2.59 -15.19 -18.50
CA PRO A 169 2.62 -13.93 -17.77
C PRO A 169 2.85 -14.06 -16.26
N ILE A 170 2.40 -15.18 -15.65
CA ILE A 170 2.64 -15.46 -14.23
C ILE A 170 4.14 -15.67 -13.95
N ALA A 171 4.91 -16.17 -14.91
CA ALA A 171 6.35 -16.35 -14.76
C ALA A 171 7.11 -15.01 -14.74
N ALA A 172 6.61 -13.98 -15.43
CA ALA A 172 7.16 -12.63 -15.33
C ALA A 172 7.05 -12.06 -13.91
N PHE A 173 6.07 -12.52 -13.16
CA PHE A 173 5.81 -12.08 -11.80
C PHE A 173 6.52 -12.95 -10.75
N LYS A 174 6.26 -14.27 -10.77
CA LYS A 174 6.74 -15.20 -9.72
C LYS A 174 8.22 -15.57 -9.82
N GLN A 175 8.80 -15.50 -11.02
CA GLN A 175 10.19 -15.91 -11.28
C GLN A 175 11.10 -14.72 -11.57
N ASN A 176 10.62 -13.51 -11.35
CA ASN A 176 11.40 -12.31 -11.56
C ASN A 176 12.16 -11.96 -10.27
N VAL A 177 13.48 -12.00 -10.33
CA VAL A 177 14.35 -11.63 -9.19
C VAL A 177 14.10 -10.17 -8.77
N ASN A 178 13.73 -9.30 -9.73
CA ASN A 178 13.44 -7.89 -9.46
C ASN A 178 12.24 -7.70 -8.50
N SER A 179 11.38 -8.72 -8.35
CA SER A 179 10.24 -8.67 -7.43
C SER A 179 10.59 -9.04 -5.98
N ILE A 180 11.84 -9.45 -5.73
CA ILE A 180 12.32 -9.88 -4.42
C ILE A 180 13.18 -8.78 -3.75
N ILE A 181 13.65 -7.82 -4.54
CA ILE A 181 14.44 -6.67 -4.10
C ILE A 181 13.52 -5.56 -3.62
#